data_709c364606a1df2673ce2b218544a0bf
#
_entry.id   709c364606a1df2673ce2b218544a0bf
#
_cell.length_a   1.000
_cell.length_b   1.000
_cell.length_c   1.000
_cell.angle_alpha   90.00
_cell.angle_beta   90.00
_cell.angle_gamma   90.00
#
_symmetry.space_group_name_H-M   'P 1'
#
loop_
_entity.id
_entity.type
_entity.pdbx_description
1 polymer ?
#
loop_
_entity_poly.entity_id
_entity_poly.type
_entity_poly.pdbx_seq_one_letter_code
_entity_poly.pdbx_strand_id
1 'polypeptide(L)'
;MIGNILLNVRYLLAPILIIVAGAGVLIGGIMAWLGVVLLFVGLIVDIATKFETTGVGYDENGDTLGWASFQNLTMYFMLPVFILFQLVMAYRVYTFMALGGAEGAVVMEIIPGLLVMHEGITAMNLIGATLSSGIFIGIGIIYGHELSHTKGFGFVISRTMMALSGSAHFCYAHVYNHHLELASEDDPATAPRGRTIYGHYPLSYLGQSKFLFNMEKERLARMGVSFISWQNRWIRGYLMAVPTVALFFAAGGWVGMACLATIWGISNFELEALNYLEHYGLIRVKDQPIDYRHNWDNSTAFTSWFFIEIGRQADHHDRGETHFWELENVGCPNTGWGYFVVFFIALVPPIWHWYMRKRLAAWDTHFATDEEKAIANRINKEVGYEGTPFAGDVLQDAGNVDLGMRTAKK
;
A
#
# COMPACT_ATOMS: atom_id res chain seq x y z
N MET A 1 20.35 22.40 -11.20
CA MET A 1 21.08 21.33 -10.49
C MET A 1 20.47 21.03 -9.10
N ILE A 2 20.37 21.99 -8.17
CA ILE A 2 19.80 21.75 -6.82
C ILE A 2 18.33 21.30 -6.90
N GLY A 3 17.50 21.90 -7.75
CA GLY A 3 16.11 21.49 -7.94
C GLY A 3 15.96 20.04 -8.34
N ASN A 4 16.77 19.55 -9.28
CA ASN A 4 16.72 18.15 -9.72
C ASN A 4 17.19 17.17 -8.62
N ILE A 5 18.12 17.57 -7.75
CA ILE A 5 18.48 16.77 -6.57
C ILE A 5 17.28 16.60 -5.66
N LEU A 6 16.58 17.68 -5.31
CA LEU A 6 15.42 17.65 -4.42
C LEU A 6 14.29 16.80 -5.00
N LEU A 7 14.05 16.86 -6.31
CA LEU A 7 13.05 16.05 -7.01
C LEU A 7 13.29 14.54 -6.86
N ASN A 8 14.54 14.11 -6.76
CA ASN A 8 14.90 12.71 -6.66
C ASN A 8 15.02 12.21 -5.20
N VAL A 9 15.63 13.02 -4.31
CA VAL A 9 15.88 12.58 -2.93
C VAL A 9 14.62 12.61 -2.05
N ARG A 10 13.55 13.29 -2.46
CA ARG A 10 12.28 13.34 -1.72
C ARG A 10 11.69 11.96 -1.46
N TYR A 11 11.93 10.99 -2.33
CA TYR A 11 11.45 9.61 -2.19
C TYR A 11 12.22 8.78 -1.14
N LEU A 12 13.28 9.35 -0.54
CA LEU A 12 13.92 8.77 0.64
C LEU A 12 13.09 8.98 1.92
N LEU A 13 12.02 9.76 1.87
CA LEU A 13 11.23 10.11 3.05
C LEU A 13 10.71 8.86 3.77
N ALA A 14 10.03 7.95 3.06
CA ALA A 14 9.52 6.74 3.67
C ALA A 14 10.61 5.77 4.13
N PRO A 15 11.66 5.45 3.32
CA PRO A 15 12.80 4.66 3.80
C PRO A 15 13.42 5.19 5.09
N ILE A 16 13.63 6.50 5.19
CA ILE A 16 14.18 7.13 6.40
C ILE A 16 13.24 6.94 7.58
N LEU A 17 11.94 7.18 7.41
CA LEU A 17 10.97 7.04 8.50
C LEU A 17 10.76 5.58 8.91
N ILE A 18 10.85 4.62 7.98
CA ILE A 18 10.85 3.18 8.30
C ILE A 18 12.07 2.82 9.16
N ILE A 19 13.26 3.31 8.80
CA ILE A 19 14.48 3.09 9.59
C ILE A 19 14.37 3.75 10.97
N VAL A 20 13.82 4.96 11.05
CA VAL A 20 13.61 5.68 12.32
C VAL A 20 12.62 4.94 13.22
N ALA A 21 11.51 4.43 12.66
CA ALA A 21 10.57 3.61 13.40
C ALA A 21 11.22 2.31 13.90
N GLY A 22 11.99 1.62 13.05
CA GLY A 22 12.77 0.43 13.43
C GLY A 22 13.80 0.70 14.52
N ALA A 23 14.49 1.84 14.47
CA ALA A 23 15.39 2.28 15.53
C ALA A 23 14.63 2.54 16.84
N GLY A 24 13.43 3.11 16.80
CA GLY A 24 12.57 3.27 17.97
C GLY A 24 12.19 1.92 18.60
N VAL A 25 11.85 0.93 17.77
CA VAL A 25 11.60 -0.45 18.23
C VAL A 25 12.86 -1.05 18.83
N LEU A 26 14.04 -0.86 18.24
CA LEU A 26 15.31 -1.34 18.75
C LEU A 26 15.68 -0.71 20.09
N ILE A 27 15.52 0.59 20.25
CA ILE A 27 15.77 1.31 21.50
C ILE A 27 14.82 0.81 22.60
N GLY A 28 13.55 0.57 22.28
CA GLY A 28 12.57 0.09 23.25
C GLY A 28 12.01 1.20 24.15
N GLY A 29 11.50 0.84 25.32
CA GLY A 29 10.82 1.79 26.19
C GLY A 29 9.73 2.58 25.46
N ILE A 30 9.57 3.85 25.76
CA ILE A 30 8.59 4.71 25.09
C ILE A 30 8.87 4.87 23.59
N MET A 31 10.13 4.69 23.15
CA MET A 31 10.50 4.80 21.73
C MET A 31 9.89 3.68 20.87
N ALA A 32 9.48 2.57 21.48
CA ALA A 32 8.76 1.50 20.79
C ALA A 32 7.44 1.97 20.14
N TRP A 33 6.87 3.08 20.62
CA TRP A 33 5.65 3.72 20.10
C TRP A 33 5.92 4.73 18.98
N LEU A 34 7.18 4.95 18.60
CA LEU A 34 7.56 6.00 17.65
C LEU A 34 6.85 5.84 16.30
N GLY A 35 6.70 4.62 15.79
CA GLY A 35 5.97 4.38 14.55
C GLY A 35 4.51 4.81 14.64
N VAL A 36 3.85 4.54 15.76
CA VAL A 36 2.47 5.02 15.99
C VAL A 36 2.42 6.55 16.00
N VAL A 37 3.37 7.21 16.67
CA VAL A 37 3.47 8.67 16.69
C VAL A 37 3.69 9.23 15.28
N LEU A 38 4.60 8.63 14.50
CA LEU A 38 4.89 9.05 13.14
C LEU A 38 3.69 8.92 12.19
N LEU A 39 2.81 7.93 12.40
CA LEU A 39 1.55 7.82 11.65
C LEU A 39 0.67 9.07 11.85
N PHE A 40 0.51 9.55 13.09
CA PHE A 40 -0.26 10.76 13.37
C PHE A 40 0.46 12.04 12.91
N VAL A 41 1.79 12.07 12.98
CA VAL A 41 2.57 13.17 12.38
C VAL A 41 2.35 13.20 10.87
N GLY A 42 2.35 12.03 10.20
CA GLY A 42 2.04 11.91 8.78
C GLY A 42 0.67 12.51 8.44
N LEU A 43 -0.37 12.21 9.24
CA LEU A 43 -1.69 12.81 9.06
C LEU A 43 -1.65 14.35 9.12
N ILE A 44 -0.96 14.91 10.13
CA ILE A 44 -0.86 16.37 10.29
C ILE A 44 -0.12 17.01 9.10
N VAL A 45 0.97 16.38 8.65
CA VAL A 45 1.76 16.86 7.50
C VAL A 45 0.94 16.77 6.21
N ASP A 46 0.20 15.69 5.99
CA ASP A 46 -0.64 15.51 4.80
C ASP A 46 -1.76 16.57 4.73
N ILE A 47 -2.39 16.92 5.87
CA ILE A 47 -3.36 18.03 5.96
C ILE A 47 -2.72 19.38 5.58
N ALA A 48 -1.46 19.57 5.94
CA ALA A 48 -0.76 20.84 5.71
C ALA A 48 -0.17 20.96 4.30
N THR A 49 -0.06 19.87 3.55
CA THR A 49 0.53 19.86 2.21
C THR A 49 -0.52 20.07 1.11
N LYS A 50 -0.07 20.68 0.01
CA LYS A 50 -0.90 20.94 -1.17
C LYS A 50 -0.79 19.79 -2.17
N PHE A 51 -1.69 19.78 -3.16
CA PHE A 51 -1.60 18.89 -4.29
C PHE A 51 -0.30 19.12 -5.07
N GLU A 52 0.35 18.02 -5.43
CA GLU A 52 1.54 17.94 -6.28
C GLU A 52 1.14 17.39 -7.64
N THR A 53 1.20 18.21 -8.67
CA THR A 53 0.72 17.84 -10.00
C THR A 53 1.86 17.59 -11.00
N THR A 54 3.09 17.98 -10.67
CA THR A 54 4.20 17.98 -11.64
C THR A 54 5.04 16.70 -11.62
N GLY A 55 5.06 15.97 -10.50
CA GLY A 55 5.92 14.79 -10.36
C GLY A 55 7.40 15.14 -10.48
N VAL A 56 8.22 14.22 -10.98
CA VAL A 56 9.62 14.46 -11.31
C VAL A 56 9.74 15.26 -12.62
N GLY A 57 8.88 14.94 -13.59
CA GLY A 57 8.83 15.61 -14.89
C GLY A 57 9.87 15.13 -15.89
N TYR A 58 9.86 15.80 -17.03
CA TYR A 58 10.71 15.50 -18.17
C TYR A 58 11.50 16.75 -18.58
N ASP A 59 12.61 16.56 -19.25
CA ASP A 59 13.40 17.63 -19.85
C ASP A 59 12.85 18.09 -21.23
N GLU A 60 13.52 19.04 -21.86
CA GLU A 60 13.13 19.57 -23.18
C GLU A 60 13.19 18.53 -24.31
N ASN A 61 13.91 17.42 -24.11
CA ASN A 61 14.03 16.32 -25.07
C ASN A 61 12.99 15.21 -24.83
N GLY A 62 12.22 15.31 -23.74
CA GLY A 62 11.28 14.28 -23.30
C GLY A 62 11.91 13.16 -22.47
N ASP A 63 13.16 13.33 -22.01
CA ASP A 63 13.81 12.38 -21.12
C ASP A 63 13.41 12.65 -19.67
N THR A 64 13.14 11.62 -18.89
CA THR A 64 12.78 11.77 -17.48
C THR A 64 13.89 12.41 -16.66
N LEU A 65 13.53 13.35 -15.79
CA LEU A 65 14.43 13.93 -14.81
C LEU A 65 14.70 12.99 -13.61
N GLY A 66 14.01 11.85 -13.58
CA GLY A 66 14.18 10.80 -12.59
C GLY A 66 15.53 10.07 -12.73
N TRP A 67 16.21 9.90 -11.61
CA TRP A 67 17.48 9.16 -11.56
C TRP A 67 17.23 7.66 -11.43
N ALA A 68 16.93 6.98 -12.52
CA ALA A 68 16.52 5.58 -12.56
C ALA A 68 17.41 4.65 -11.70
N SER A 69 18.74 4.76 -11.79
CA SER A 69 19.66 3.94 -10.99
C SER A 69 19.51 4.19 -9.48
N PHE A 70 19.31 5.46 -9.09
CA PHE A 70 19.11 5.84 -7.69
C PHE A 70 17.77 5.35 -7.15
N GLN A 71 16.71 5.53 -7.92
CA GLN A 71 15.36 5.08 -7.53
C GLN A 71 15.30 3.55 -7.43
N ASN A 72 15.86 2.84 -8.40
CA ASN A 72 15.95 1.38 -8.35
C ASN A 72 16.76 0.89 -7.14
N LEU A 73 17.90 1.54 -6.84
CA LEU A 73 18.71 1.21 -5.66
C LEU A 73 17.91 1.43 -4.37
N THR A 74 17.17 2.53 -4.29
CA THR A 74 16.29 2.83 -3.12
C THR A 74 15.25 1.73 -2.95
N MET A 75 14.57 1.30 -4.02
CA MET A 75 13.59 0.22 -3.96
C MET A 75 14.23 -1.12 -3.52
N TYR A 76 15.38 -1.48 -4.10
CA TYR A 76 16.05 -2.73 -3.76
C TYR A 76 16.58 -2.75 -2.32
N PHE A 77 17.01 -1.57 -1.82
CA PHE A 77 17.47 -1.43 -0.44
C PHE A 77 16.35 -1.66 0.59
N MET A 78 15.10 -1.56 0.19
CA MET A 78 13.97 -1.82 1.10
C MET A 78 13.90 -3.28 1.57
N LEU A 79 14.37 -4.26 0.78
CA LEU A 79 14.39 -5.65 1.23
C LEU A 79 15.31 -5.87 2.45
N PRO A 80 16.58 -5.45 2.46
CA PRO A 80 17.40 -5.54 3.67
C PRO A 80 16.83 -4.71 4.83
N VAL A 81 16.20 -3.56 4.60
CA VAL A 81 15.52 -2.80 5.65
C VAL A 81 14.37 -3.60 6.26
N PHE A 82 13.56 -4.27 5.45
CA PHE A 82 12.48 -5.16 5.91
C PHE A 82 13.00 -6.31 6.76
N ILE A 83 14.04 -7.00 6.28
CA ILE A 83 14.66 -8.11 7.02
C ILE A 83 15.19 -7.60 8.36
N LEU A 84 15.91 -6.48 8.36
CA LEU A 84 16.46 -5.89 9.58
C LEU A 84 15.35 -5.51 10.57
N PHE A 85 14.26 -4.91 10.10
CA PHE A 85 13.14 -4.54 10.95
C PHE A 85 12.50 -5.78 11.60
N GLN A 86 12.33 -6.87 10.85
CA GLN A 86 11.81 -8.12 11.41
C GLN A 86 12.78 -8.76 12.43
N LEU A 87 14.07 -8.71 12.16
CA LEU A 87 15.10 -9.17 13.12
C LEU A 87 15.06 -8.34 14.41
N VAL A 88 14.95 -7.02 14.29
CA VAL A 88 14.83 -6.12 15.46
C VAL A 88 13.56 -6.45 16.25
N MET A 89 12.44 -6.65 15.60
CA MET A 89 11.18 -6.98 16.29
C MET A 89 11.27 -8.36 16.97
N ALA A 90 11.80 -9.38 16.28
CA ALA A 90 12.01 -10.70 16.86
C ALA A 90 12.96 -10.64 18.07
N TYR A 91 14.04 -9.83 18.00
CA TYR A 91 14.92 -9.58 19.12
C TYR A 91 14.17 -8.94 20.30
N ARG A 92 13.25 -8.00 20.08
CA ARG A 92 12.43 -7.41 21.15
C ARG A 92 11.48 -8.43 21.79
N VAL A 93 10.89 -9.32 20.99
CA VAL A 93 10.11 -10.46 21.50
C VAL A 93 10.98 -11.35 22.37
N TYR A 94 12.18 -11.68 21.93
CA TYR A 94 13.13 -12.48 22.69
C TYR A 94 13.51 -11.82 24.03
N THR A 95 13.86 -10.53 24.03
CA THR A 95 14.20 -9.80 25.27
C THR A 95 13.03 -9.72 26.24
N PHE A 96 11.81 -9.57 25.74
CA PHE A 96 10.60 -9.63 26.58
C PHE A 96 10.46 -10.99 27.28
N MET A 97 10.64 -12.07 26.54
CA MET A 97 10.55 -13.42 27.11
C MET A 97 11.70 -13.71 28.08
N ALA A 98 12.93 -13.31 27.74
CA ALA A 98 14.11 -13.56 28.54
C ALA A 98 14.12 -12.79 29.87
N LEU A 99 13.56 -11.58 29.89
CA LEU A 99 13.50 -10.72 31.09
C LEU A 99 12.16 -10.81 31.83
N GLY A 100 11.23 -11.67 31.37
CA GLY A 100 9.92 -11.85 31.99
C GLY A 100 9.05 -10.59 31.97
N GLY A 101 9.24 -9.70 31.01
CA GLY A 101 8.53 -8.41 30.92
C GLY A 101 9.01 -7.37 31.94
N ALA A 102 10.10 -7.61 32.63
CA ALA A 102 10.69 -6.66 33.56
C ALA A 102 11.41 -5.51 32.82
N GLU A 103 11.40 -4.34 33.40
CA GLU A 103 12.25 -3.23 32.95
C GLU A 103 13.71 -3.51 33.35
N GLY A 104 14.57 -3.40 32.37
CA GLY A 104 16.01 -3.57 32.57
C GLY A 104 16.78 -3.02 31.37
N ALA A 105 17.89 -2.38 31.61
CA ALA A 105 18.74 -1.90 30.53
C ALA A 105 19.46 -3.09 29.87
N VAL A 106 19.27 -3.23 28.56
CA VAL A 106 20.05 -4.14 27.73
C VAL A 106 21.02 -3.31 26.92
N VAL A 107 22.30 -3.63 27.00
CA VAL A 107 23.35 -2.99 26.21
C VAL A 107 23.65 -3.88 25.02
N MET A 108 23.52 -3.35 23.82
CA MET A 108 23.91 -4.02 22.59
C MET A 108 24.96 -3.18 21.88
N GLU A 109 26.08 -3.78 21.54
CA GLU A 109 27.08 -3.17 20.66
C GLU A 109 26.74 -3.53 19.20
N ILE A 110 26.31 -2.54 18.44
CA ILE A 110 25.92 -2.74 17.04
C ILE A 110 27.17 -2.73 16.14
N ILE A 111 28.10 -1.86 16.43
CA ILE A 111 29.38 -1.70 15.75
C ILE A 111 30.46 -1.54 16.85
N PRO A 112 31.70 -2.08 16.68
CA PRO A 112 32.75 -1.87 17.65
C PRO A 112 32.89 -0.41 18.04
N GLY A 113 32.70 -0.12 19.32
CA GLY A 113 32.70 1.24 19.87
C GLY A 113 31.38 2.00 19.83
N LEU A 114 30.32 1.47 19.24
CA LEU A 114 28.96 2.03 19.26
C LEU A 114 28.07 1.21 20.18
N LEU A 115 27.85 1.69 21.37
CA LEU A 115 26.91 1.12 22.33
C LEU A 115 25.53 1.72 22.15
N VAL A 116 24.53 0.88 21.90
CA VAL A 116 23.14 1.27 21.96
C VAL A 116 22.54 0.67 23.22
N MET A 117 22.16 1.54 24.14
CA MET A 117 21.40 1.15 25.32
C MET A 117 19.92 1.17 24.98
N HIS A 118 19.24 0.07 25.26
CA HIS A 118 17.78 0.02 25.21
C HIS A 118 17.24 -0.44 26.56
N GLU A 119 16.14 0.18 26.93
CA GLU A 119 15.41 -0.22 28.12
C GLU A 119 14.81 -1.62 27.93
N GLY A 120 14.60 -2.32 29.04
CA GLY A 120 13.83 -3.55 29.05
C GLY A 120 12.43 -3.32 28.46
N ILE A 121 11.82 -4.37 27.93
CA ILE A 121 10.55 -4.24 27.27
C ILE A 121 9.44 -4.77 28.16
N THR A 122 8.54 -3.85 28.59
CA THR A 122 7.29 -4.21 29.25
C THR A 122 6.28 -4.74 28.21
N ALA A 123 5.20 -5.37 28.68
CA ALA A 123 4.10 -5.80 27.78
C ALA A 123 3.53 -4.60 26.98
N MET A 124 3.40 -3.43 27.61
CA MET A 124 2.91 -2.22 26.95
C MET A 124 3.86 -1.75 25.85
N ASN A 125 5.17 -1.79 26.11
CA ASN A 125 6.18 -1.41 25.13
C ASN A 125 6.28 -2.45 24.00
N LEU A 126 6.07 -3.75 24.28
CA LEU A 126 5.98 -4.77 23.24
C LEU A 126 4.76 -4.56 22.32
N ILE A 127 3.63 -4.12 22.88
CA ILE A 127 2.47 -3.71 22.08
C ILE A 127 2.85 -2.53 21.17
N GLY A 128 3.48 -1.48 21.72
CA GLY A 128 3.93 -0.34 20.93
C GLY A 128 4.89 -0.72 19.81
N ALA A 129 5.87 -1.60 20.11
CA ALA A 129 6.80 -2.14 19.11
C ALA A 129 6.07 -2.93 18.01
N THR A 130 5.08 -3.75 18.38
CA THR A 130 4.30 -4.57 17.45
C THR A 130 3.44 -3.68 16.53
N LEU A 131 2.75 -2.68 17.07
CA LEU A 131 1.96 -1.73 16.30
C LEU A 131 2.84 -0.90 15.36
N SER A 132 3.95 -0.34 15.87
CA SER A 132 4.92 0.41 15.06
C SER A 132 5.48 -0.44 13.92
N SER A 133 5.79 -1.71 14.20
CA SER A 133 6.28 -2.65 13.18
C SER A 133 5.22 -2.97 12.14
N GLY A 134 3.98 -3.20 12.54
CA GLY A 134 2.88 -3.46 11.61
C GLY A 134 2.65 -2.31 10.65
N ILE A 135 2.56 -1.08 11.17
CA ILE A 135 2.37 0.15 10.40
C ILE A 135 3.52 0.35 9.39
N PHE A 136 4.77 0.28 9.81
CA PHE A 136 5.88 0.61 8.93
C PHE A 136 6.31 -0.53 7.99
N ILE A 137 6.00 -1.78 8.32
CA ILE A 137 6.05 -2.90 7.36
C ILE A 137 4.93 -2.72 6.31
N GLY A 138 3.72 -2.35 6.72
CA GLY A 138 2.61 -2.05 5.81
C GLY A 138 2.94 -0.92 4.83
N ILE A 139 3.41 0.21 5.31
CA ILE A 139 3.89 1.32 4.47
C ILE A 139 4.97 0.84 3.49
N GLY A 140 5.92 0.03 3.95
CA GLY A 140 7.01 -0.46 3.12
C GLY A 140 6.57 -1.47 2.03
N ILE A 141 5.38 -2.07 2.13
CA ILE A 141 4.82 -2.94 1.08
C ILE A 141 4.70 -2.21 -0.27
N ILE A 142 4.55 -0.89 -0.28
CA ILE A 142 4.47 -0.08 -1.51
C ILE A 142 5.68 -0.30 -2.42
N TYR A 143 6.87 -0.44 -1.87
CA TYR A 143 8.07 -0.77 -2.66
C TYR A 143 8.00 -2.16 -3.28
N GLY A 144 7.42 -3.12 -2.54
CA GLY A 144 7.13 -4.45 -3.06
C GLY A 144 6.05 -4.43 -4.14
N HIS A 145 5.04 -3.57 -4.01
CA HIS A 145 4.01 -3.35 -5.01
C HIS A 145 4.62 -2.82 -6.31
N GLU A 146 5.36 -1.71 -6.26
CA GLU A 146 6.03 -1.13 -7.43
C GLU A 146 6.95 -2.14 -8.13
N LEU A 147 7.75 -2.89 -7.37
CA LEU A 147 8.61 -3.93 -7.92
C LEU A 147 7.85 -5.14 -8.47
N SER A 148 6.55 -5.31 -8.20
CA SER A 148 5.75 -6.39 -8.77
C SER A 148 5.51 -6.24 -10.27
N HIS A 149 5.61 -5.02 -10.79
CA HIS A 149 5.54 -4.69 -12.22
C HIS A 149 6.85 -4.92 -12.97
N THR A 150 7.94 -5.20 -12.25
CA THR A 150 9.26 -5.43 -12.85
C THR A 150 9.47 -6.91 -13.21
N LYS A 151 10.55 -7.18 -13.94
CA LYS A 151 10.98 -8.53 -14.30
C LYS A 151 12.32 -8.87 -13.63
N GLY A 152 12.66 -10.15 -13.55
CA GLY A 152 13.95 -10.59 -13.05
C GLY A 152 14.17 -10.30 -11.56
N PHE A 153 15.24 -9.60 -11.20
CA PHE A 153 15.67 -9.40 -9.83
C PHE A 153 14.69 -8.55 -9.02
N GLY A 154 14.14 -7.47 -9.59
CA GLY A 154 13.15 -6.63 -8.92
C GLY A 154 11.90 -7.43 -8.52
N PHE A 155 11.39 -8.28 -9.39
CA PHE A 155 10.25 -9.14 -9.07
C PHE A 155 10.56 -10.17 -7.97
N VAL A 156 11.81 -10.67 -7.88
CA VAL A 156 12.23 -11.55 -6.77
C VAL A 156 12.21 -10.80 -5.45
N ILE A 157 12.71 -9.56 -5.43
CA ILE A 157 12.65 -8.68 -4.25
C ILE A 157 11.19 -8.45 -3.83
N SER A 158 10.33 -8.04 -4.77
CA SER A 158 8.89 -7.86 -4.54
C SER A 158 8.26 -9.06 -3.86
N ARG A 159 8.42 -10.25 -4.45
CA ARG A 159 7.87 -11.49 -3.89
C ARG A 159 8.38 -11.80 -2.50
N THR A 160 9.66 -11.51 -2.23
CA THR A 160 10.25 -11.74 -0.91
C THR A 160 9.64 -10.78 0.11
N MET A 161 9.57 -9.48 -0.20
CA MET A 161 8.96 -8.48 0.68
C MET A 161 7.49 -8.82 0.98
N MET A 162 6.71 -9.18 -0.06
CA MET A 162 5.30 -9.58 0.10
C MET A 162 5.16 -10.85 0.95
N ALA A 163 6.05 -11.84 0.80
CA ALA A 163 6.02 -13.02 1.65
C ALA A 163 6.36 -12.71 3.12
N LEU A 164 7.35 -11.84 3.36
CA LEU A 164 7.75 -11.38 4.69
C LEU A 164 6.63 -10.60 5.41
N SER A 165 5.76 -9.92 4.67
CA SER A 165 4.60 -9.17 5.19
C SER A 165 3.30 -9.99 5.25
N GLY A 166 3.33 -11.28 4.86
CA GLY A 166 2.14 -12.14 4.86
C GLY A 166 1.26 -12.04 3.61
N SER A 167 1.67 -11.27 2.58
CA SER A 167 0.92 -11.03 1.33
C SER A 167 1.49 -11.79 0.15
N ALA A 168 1.92 -13.03 0.33
CA ALA A 168 2.66 -13.81 -0.69
C ALA A 168 1.92 -13.98 -2.03
N HIS A 169 0.61 -13.84 -2.05
CA HIS A 169 -0.24 -13.92 -3.25
C HIS A 169 -0.25 -12.63 -4.06
N PHE A 170 0.03 -11.49 -3.43
CA PHE A 170 -0.23 -10.16 -3.97
C PHE A 170 0.43 -9.91 -5.34
N CYS A 171 1.74 -10.17 -5.49
CA CYS A 171 2.45 -9.88 -6.76
C CYS A 171 1.79 -10.49 -8.00
N TYR A 172 1.12 -11.62 -7.86
CA TYR A 172 0.44 -12.26 -8.98
C TYR A 172 -1.01 -11.81 -9.11
N ALA A 173 -1.73 -11.69 -7.99
CA ALA A 173 -3.11 -11.25 -8.00
C ALA A 173 -3.21 -9.80 -8.51
N HIS A 174 -2.28 -8.94 -8.10
CA HIS A 174 -2.23 -7.56 -8.52
C HIS A 174 -2.04 -7.43 -10.04
N VAL A 175 -1.01 -8.07 -10.60
CA VAL A 175 -0.68 -7.92 -12.03
C VAL A 175 -1.63 -8.71 -12.93
N TYR A 176 -2.08 -9.91 -12.51
CA TYR A 176 -2.86 -10.80 -13.38
C TYR A 176 -4.38 -10.77 -13.14
N ASN A 177 -4.86 -10.08 -12.09
CA ASN A 177 -6.27 -9.88 -11.86
C ASN A 177 -6.62 -8.40 -11.75
N HIS A 178 -6.09 -7.71 -10.73
CA HIS A 178 -6.46 -6.35 -10.42
C HIS A 178 -6.23 -5.39 -11.62
N HIS A 179 -5.05 -5.40 -12.23
CA HIS A 179 -4.76 -4.60 -13.45
C HIS A 179 -5.58 -5.00 -14.69
N LEU A 180 -6.28 -6.11 -14.68
CA LEU A 180 -7.13 -6.55 -15.79
C LEU A 180 -8.62 -6.34 -15.50
N GLU A 181 -9.01 -6.53 -14.23
CA GLU A 181 -10.42 -6.54 -13.80
C GLU A 181 -10.81 -5.33 -12.95
N LEU A 182 -9.93 -4.36 -12.80
CA LEU A 182 -10.15 -3.13 -12.04
C LEU A 182 -11.55 -2.56 -12.25
N ALA A 183 -12.21 -2.17 -11.14
CA ALA A 183 -13.54 -1.60 -11.07
C ALA A 183 -14.67 -2.50 -11.62
N SER A 184 -14.39 -3.78 -11.93
CA SER A 184 -15.39 -4.79 -12.28
C SER A 184 -15.75 -5.68 -11.09
N GLU A 185 -16.81 -6.49 -11.25
CA GLU A 185 -17.24 -7.46 -10.21
C GLU A 185 -16.24 -8.61 -10.01
N ASP A 186 -15.35 -8.84 -10.97
CA ASP A 186 -14.35 -9.92 -10.94
C ASP A 186 -13.05 -9.51 -10.22
N ASP A 187 -12.91 -8.23 -9.83
CA ASP A 187 -11.78 -7.74 -9.03
C ASP A 187 -12.09 -7.72 -7.53
N PRO A 188 -11.52 -8.63 -6.73
CA PRO A 188 -11.74 -8.62 -5.28
C PRO A 188 -11.12 -7.39 -4.59
N ALA A 189 -10.15 -6.70 -5.21
CA ALA A 189 -9.51 -5.51 -4.67
C ALA A 189 -10.35 -4.24 -4.86
N THR A 190 -11.31 -4.23 -5.78
CA THR A 190 -12.26 -3.13 -5.93
C THR A 190 -13.38 -3.22 -4.89
N ALA A 191 -13.54 -2.19 -4.08
CA ALA A 191 -14.56 -2.12 -3.05
C ALA A 191 -15.89 -1.59 -3.62
N PRO A 192 -17.01 -2.32 -3.57
CA PRO A 192 -18.30 -1.81 -4.00
C PRO A 192 -18.82 -0.72 -3.06
N ARG A 193 -19.73 0.11 -3.56
CA ARG A 193 -20.42 1.15 -2.79
C ARG A 193 -21.10 0.56 -1.56
N GLY A 194 -21.04 1.26 -0.43
CA GLY A 194 -21.65 0.83 0.84
C GLY A 194 -20.82 -0.18 1.65
N ARG A 195 -19.78 -0.78 1.06
CA ARG A 195 -18.88 -1.67 1.83
C ARG A 195 -17.97 -0.84 2.75
N THR A 196 -17.80 -1.28 3.99
CA THR A 196 -16.83 -0.66 4.92
C THR A 196 -15.43 -1.20 4.67
N ILE A 197 -14.40 -0.45 5.06
CA ILE A 197 -13.00 -0.90 4.99
C ILE A 197 -12.77 -2.21 5.75
N TYR A 198 -13.43 -2.38 6.90
CA TYR A 198 -13.36 -3.59 7.73
C TYR A 198 -13.98 -4.82 7.05
N GLY A 199 -15.08 -4.61 6.30
CA GLY A 199 -15.70 -5.67 5.51
C GLY A 199 -14.95 -5.94 4.21
N HIS A 200 -14.26 -4.94 3.67
CA HIS A 200 -13.46 -5.08 2.45
C HIS A 200 -12.20 -5.93 2.69
N TYR A 201 -11.42 -5.60 3.71
CA TYR A 201 -10.13 -6.23 3.99
C TYR A 201 -10.14 -7.77 3.89
N PRO A 202 -10.94 -8.52 4.68
CA PRO A 202 -10.89 -9.98 4.60
C PRO A 202 -11.38 -10.53 3.27
N LEU A 203 -12.34 -9.87 2.61
CA LEU A 203 -12.89 -10.32 1.33
C LEU A 203 -11.90 -10.10 0.19
N SER A 204 -11.22 -8.96 0.17
CA SER A 204 -10.19 -8.66 -0.80
C SER A 204 -8.99 -9.59 -0.66
N TYR A 205 -8.41 -9.67 0.54
CA TYR A 205 -7.26 -10.53 0.84
C TYR A 205 -7.50 -12.00 0.46
N LEU A 206 -8.65 -12.56 0.89
CA LEU A 206 -9.00 -13.95 0.59
C LEU A 206 -9.35 -14.14 -0.89
N GLY A 207 -10.02 -13.15 -1.51
CA GLY A 207 -10.37 -13.16 -2.92
C GLY A 207 -9.14 -13.22 -3.82
N GLN A 208 -8.15 -12.37 -3.55
CA GLN A 208 -6.87 -12.33 -4.28
C GLN A 208 -6.09 -13.64 -4.09
N SER A 209 -6.02 -14.16 -2.86
CA SER A 209 -5.37 -15.45 -2.60
C SER A 209 -6.05 -16.60 -3.32
N LYS A 210 -7.40 -16.62 -3.35
CA LYS A 210 -8.20 -17.60 -4.09
C LYS A 210 -7.99 -17.49 -5.61
N PHE A 211 -7.89 -16.26 -6.12
CA PHE A 211 -7.57 -16.03 -7.54
C PHE A 211 -6.25 -16.71 -7.90
N LEU A 212 -5.16 -16.41 -7.18
CA LEU A 212 -3.85 -17.03 -7.43
C LEU A 212 -3.89 -18.55 -7.31
N PHE A 213 -4.60 -19.08 -6.30
CA PHE A 213 -4.78 -20.53 -6.14
C PHE A 213 -5.41 -21.17 -7.39
N ASN A 214 -6.50 -20.60 -7.87
CA ASN A 214 -7.22 -21.10 -9.06
C ASN A 214 -6.36 -20.97 -10.32
N MET A 215 -5.72 -19.82 -10.52
CA MET A 215 -4.82 -19.57 -11.64
C MET A 215 -3.67 -20.61 -11.69
N GLU A 216 -3.07 -20.91 -10.54
CA GLU A 216 -2.00 -21.92 -10.47
C GLU A 216 -2.53 -23.34 -10.70
N LYS A 217 -3.71 -23.66 -10.19
CA LYS A 217 -4.37 -24.96 -10.46
C LYS A 217 -4.57 -25.20 -11.95
N GLU A 218 -5.08 -24.21 -12.67
CA GLU A 218 -5.29 -24.29 -14.11
C GLU A 218 -3.98 -24.31 -14.89
N ARG A 219 -3.04 -23.44 -14.53
CA ARG A 219 -1.72 -23.36 -15.19
C ARG A 219 -0.97 -24.70 -15.08
N LEU A 220 -0.90 -25.27 -13.90
CA LEU A 220 -0.20 -26.54 -13.66
C LEU A 220 -0.91 -27.71 -14.34
N ALA A 221 -2.24 -27.72 -14.35
CA ALA A 221 -3.01 -28.73 -15.09
C ALA A 221 -2.70 -28.69 -16.59
N ARG A 222 -2.66 -27.50 -17.21
CA ARG A 222 -2.26 -27.34 -18.61
C ARG A 222 -0.82 -27.81 -18.89
N MET A 223 0.06 -27.74 -17.89
CA MET A 223 1.45 -28.20 -18.00
C MET A 223 1.60 -29.71 -17.70
N GLY A 224 0.55 -30.41 -17.29
CA GLY A 224 0.63 -31.78 -16.83
C GLY A 224 1.42 -31.98 -15.52
N VAL A 225 1.51 -30.95 -14.69
CA VAL A 225 2.28 -30.93 -13.44
C VAL A 225 1.35 -30.98 -12.25
N SER A 226 1.72 -31.75 -11.21
CA SER A 226 0.96 -31.82 -9.96
C SER A 226 0.83 -30.44 -9.32
N PHE A 227 -0.35 -30.17 -8.72
CA PHE A 227 -0.56 -28.95 -7.92
C PHE A 227 0.42 -28.86 -6.75
N ILE A 228 0.72 -29.98 -6.10
CA ILE A 228 1.75 -30.06 -5.04
C ILE A 228 3.09 -30.26 -5.72
N SER A 229 3.70 -29.17 -6.19
CA SER A 229 5.01 -29.16 -6.82
C SER A 229 5.73 -27.84 -6.53
N TRP A 230 7.06 -27.86 -6.69
CA TRP A 230 7.88 -26.65 -6.59
C TRP A 230 7.56 -25.63 -7.69
N GLN A 231 6.90 -26.02 -8.76
CA GLN A 231 6.49 -25.11 -9.83
C GLN A 231 5.26 -24.26 -9.43
N ASN A 232 4.56 -24.62 -8.35
CA ASN A 232 3.41 -23.88 -7.86
C ASN A 232 3.85 -22.56 -7.19
N ARG A 233 3.45 -21.43 -7.79
CA ARG A 233 3.81 -20.09 -7.35
C ARG A 233 3.11 -19.73 -6.03
N TRP A 234 1.87 -20.19 -5.83
CA TRP A 234 1.12 -19.99 -4.60
C TRP A 234 1.82 -20.68 -3.41
N ILE A 235 2.17 -21.98 -3.57
CA ILE A 235 2.91 -22.72 -2.53
C ILE A 235 4.25 -22.07 -2.24
N ARG A 236 5.04 -21.75 -3.27
CA ARG A 236 6.36 -21.11 -3.09
C ARG A 236 6.27 -19.78 -2.37
N GLY A 237 5.23 -18.98 -2.65
CA GLY A 237 5.02 -17.69 -1.99
C GLY A 237 4.89 -17.88 -0.48
N TYR A 238 4.03 -18.79 -0.05
CA TYR A 238 3.85 -19.05 1.39
C TYR A 238 5.07 -19.74 2.03
N LEU A 239 5.79 -20.60 1.30
CA LEU A 239 7.05 -21.18 1.80
C LEU A 239 8.13 -20.12 2.03
N MET A 240 8.14 -19.02 1.29
CA MET A 240 9.07 -17.91 1.52
C MET A 240 8.80 -17.18 2.84
N ALA A 241 7.61 -17.28 3.41
CA ALA A 241 7.26 -16.73 4.72
C ALA A 241 7.73 -17.61 5.91
N VAL A 242 8.03 -18.89 5.66
CA VAL A 242 8.41 -19.85 6.72
C VAL A 242 9.60 -19.37 7.57
N PRO A 243 10.69 -18.80 7.02
CA PRO A 243 11.79 -18.30 7.84
C PRO A 243 11.36 -17.24 8.86
N THR A 244 10.44 -16.34 8.49
CA THR A 244 9.90 -15.33 9.40
C THR A 244 9.05 -15.97 10.51
N VAL A 245 8.18 -16.90 10.14
CA VAL A 245 7.39 -17.68 11.13
C VAL A 245 8.30 -18.41 12.10
N ALA A 246 9.34 -19.10 11.61
CA ALA A 246 10.31 -19.79 12.43
C ALA A 246 11.09 -18.85 13.36
N LEU A 247 11.50 -17.68 12.84
CA LEU A 247 12.20 -16.64 13.59
C LEU A 247 11.35 -16.15 14.79
N PHE A 248 10.11 -15.78 14.57
CA PHE A 248 9.24 -15.26 15.64
C PHE A 248 8.83 -16.34 16.62
N PHE A 249 8.63 -17.58 16.16
CA PHE A 249 8.36 -18.70 17.05
C PHE A 249 9.59 -19.02 17.93
N ALA A 250 10.78 -19.03 17.35
CA ALA A 250 12.03 -19.22 18.09
C ALA A 250 12.29 -18.09 19.09
N ALA A 251 11.94 -16.85 18.75
CA ALA A 251 12.12 -15.68 19.61
C ALA A 251 11.22 -15.70 20.86
N GLY A 252 9.96 -16.18 20.75
CA GLY A 252 9.04 -16.09 21.88
C GLY A 252 7.84 -17.05 21.84
N GLY A 253 7.94 -18.17 21.12
CA GLY A 253 6.86 -19.15 21.03
C GLY A 253 5.54 -18.50 20.58
N TRP A 254 4.48 -18.74 21.31
CA TRP A 254 3.16 -18.18 20.98
C TRP A 254 3.05 -16.67 21.13
N VAL A 255 3.84 -16.04 22.02
CA VAL A 255 3.93 -14.57 22.11
C VAL A 255 4.54 -14.01 20.84
N GLY A 256 5.61 -14.60 20.33
CA GLY A 256 6.21 -14.22 19.05
C GLY A 256 5.22 -14.38 17.90
N MET A 257 4.48 -15.50 17.86
CA MET A 257 3.45 -15.73 16.85
C MET A 257 2.30 -14.72 16.93
N ALA A 258 1.88 -14.32 18.13
CA ALA A 258 0.87 -13.28 18.31
C ALA A 258 1.35 -11.92 17.78
N CYS A 259 2.61 -11.55 18.08
CA CYS A 259 3.22 -10.34 17.52
C CYS A 259 3.26 -10.39 15.98
N LEU A 260 3.75 -11.49 15.40
CA LEU A 260 3.82 -11.65 13.96
C LEU A 260 2.43 -11.58 13.28
N ALA A 261 1.44 -12.28 13.85
CA ALA A 261 0.07 -12.25 13.35
C ALA A 261 -0.52 -10.83 13.39
N THR A 262 -0.22 -10.06 14.44
CA THR A 262 -0.66 -8.65 14.54
C THR A 262 0.05 -7.78 13.51
N ILE A 263 1.36 -7.94 13.33
CA ILE A 263 2.15 -7.21 12.31
C ILE A 263 1.59 -7.49 10.92
N TRP A 264 1.39 -8.77 10.57
CA TRP A 264 0.81 -9.15 9.29
C TRP A 264 -0.64 -8.67 9.12
N GLY A 265 -1.41 -8.72 10.20
CA GLY A 265 -2.78 -8.21 10.21
C GLY A 265 -2.84 -6.71 9.87
N ILE A 266 -1.98 -5.90 10.50
CA ILE A 266 -1.91 -4.45 10.25
C ILE A 266 -1.37 -4.17 8.85
N SER A 267 -0.26 -4.77 8.46
CA SER A 267 0.37 -4.51 7.16
C SER A 267 -0.52 -4.93 5.98
N ASN A 268 -1.24 -6.04 6.10
CA ASN A 268 -2.22 -6.45 5.08
C ASN A 268 -3.47 -5.59 5.10
N PHE A 269 -3.90 -5.12 6.29
CA PHE A 269 -5.01 -4.18 6.39
C PHE A 269 -4.66 -2.85 5.68
N GLU A 270 -3.44 -2.34 5.83
CA GLU A 270 -2.99 -1.13 5.15
C GLU A 270 -2.91 -1.32 3.63
N LEU A 271 -2.41 -2.47 3.16
CA LEU A 271 -2.38 -2.80 1.74
C LEU A 271 -3.79 -2.80 1.12
N GLU A 272 -4.72 -3.51 1.77
CA GLU A 272 -6.10 -3.56 1.28
C GLU A 272 -6.86 -2.25 1.51
N ALA A 273 -6.42 -1.44 2.47
CA ALA A 273 -6.92 -0.08 2.64
C ALA A 273 -6.55 0.81 1.45
N LEU A 274 -5.33 0.71 0.90
CA LEU A 274 -4.97 1.44 -0.31
C LEU A 274 -5.87 1.03 -1.48
N ASN A 275 -6.01 -0.26 -1.77
CA ASN A 275 -6.96 -0.75 -2.79
C ASN A 275 -8.38 -0.20 -2.57
N TYR A 276 -8.83 -0.19 -1.31
CA TYR A 276 -10.13 0.36 -0.92
C TYR A 276 -10.26 1.85 -1.24
N LEU A 277 -9.25 2.65 -0.92
CA LEU A 277 -9.25 4.10 -1.14
C LEU A 277 -9.18 4.46 -2.63
N GLU A 278 -8.41 3.70 -3.39
CA GLU A 278 -8.11 3.92 -4.80
C GLU A 278 -9.27 3.58 -5.72
N HIS A 279 -10.14 2.62 -5.33
CA HIS A 279 -11.16 2.09 -6.22
C HIS A 279 -12.57 2.04 -5.62
N TYR A 280 -12.79 2.65 -4.44
CA TYR A 280 -14.07 2.60 -3.75
C TYR A 280 -15.24 3.08 -4.61
N GLY A 281 -16.18 2.20 -4.86
CA GLY A 281 -17.46 2.52 -5.48
C GLY A 281 -17.42 2.85 -6.96
N LEU A 282 -16.25 2.78 -7.59
CA LEU A 282 -16.08 2.94 -9.03
C LEU A 282 -16.63 1.70 -9.75
N ILE A 283 -17.11 1.89 -10.96
CA ILE A 283 -17.82 0.85 -11.71
C ILE A 283 -17.30 0.83 -13.14
N ARG A 284 -16.91 -0.34 -13.61
CA ARG A 284 -16.59 -0.61 -15.00
C ARG A 284 -17.51 -1.71 -15.52
N VAL A 285 -18.06 -1.51 -16.68
CA VAL A 285 -18.83 -2.57 -17.37
C VAL A 285 -17.87 -3.69 -17.75
N LYS A 286 -18.24 -4.93 -17.49
CA LYS A 286 -17.43 -6.10 -17.81
C LYS A 286 -16.98 -6.09 -19.27
N ASP A 287 -15.77 -6.51 -19.54
CA ASP A 287 -15.11 -6.56 -20.85
C ASP A 287 -14.88 -5.20 -21.53
N GLN A 288 -15.23 -4.08 -20.88
CA GLN A 288 -14.84 -2.75 -21.36
C GLN A 288 -13.41 -2.41 -20.91
N PRO A 289 -12.67 -1.60 -21.66
CA PRO A 289 -11.32 -1.20 -21.30
C PRO A 289 -11.29 -0.40 -19.99
N ILE A 290 -10.19 -0.54 -19.24
CA ILE A 290 -9.89 0.33 -18.11
C ILE A 290 -9.61 1.74 -18.65
N ASP A 291 -10.02 2.74 -17.89
CA ASP A 291 -9.87 4.16 -18.23
C ASP A 291 -9.50 4.94 -16.96
N TYR A 292 -8.92 6.10 -17.08
CA TYR A 292 -8.52 6.98 -15.98
C TYR A 292 -9.64 7.21 -14.95
N ARG A 293 -10.91 7.27 -15.41
CA ARG A 293 -12.07 7.46 -14.54
C ARG A 293 -12.32 6.32 -13.55
N HIS A 294 -11.68 5.17 -13.69
CA HIS A 294 -11.85 4.01 -12.81
C HIS A 294 -10.90 4.04 -11.61
N ASN A 295 -10.27 5.18 -11.35
CA ASN A 295 -9.33 5.37 -10.26
C ASN A 295 -9.63 6.65 -9.49
N TRP A 296 -9.35 6.66 -8.18
CA TRP A 296 -9.29 7.85 -7.35
C TRP A 296 -7.84 8.24 -7.12
N ASP A 297 -7.41 9.37 -7.68
CA ASP A 297 -6.09 9.88 -7.38
C ASP A 297 -6.02 10.59 -6.01
N ASN A 298 -4.84 10.58 -5.41
CA ASN A 298 -4.53 11.13 -4.09
C ASN A 298 -3.15 11.79 -4.12
N SER A 299 -3.01 12.87 -4.85
CA SER A 299 -1.70 13.45 -5.19
C SER A 299 -1.33 14.67 -4.34
N THR A 300 -1.49 14.63 -2.99
CA THR A 300 -0.85 15.66 -2.15
C THR A 300 0.67 15.48 -2.17
N ALA A 301 1.44 16.53 -1.95
CA ALA A 301 2.89 16.48 -2.00
C ALA A 301 3.46 15.46 -1.01
N PHE A 302 2.93 15.41 0.22
CA PHE A 302 3.38 14.44 1.22
C PHE A 302 3.03 13.01 0.82
N THR A 303 1.80 12.74 0.38
CA THR A 303 1.38 11.43 -0.14
C THR A 303 2.26 11.00 -1.32
N SER A 304 2.48 11.87 -2.32
CA SER A 304 3.31 11.57 -3.48
C SER A 304 4.74 11.20 -3.12
N TRP A 305 5.35 11.94 -2.21
CA TRP A 305 6.76 11.69 -1.83
C TRP A 305 6.90 10.48 -0.91
N PHE A 306 5.97 10.31 0.02
CA PHE A 306 6.00 9.24 1.01
C PHE A 306 5.63 7.89 0.40
N PHE A 307 4.64 7.86 -0.48
CA PHE A 307 4.14 6.67 -1.13
C PHE A 307 4.65 6.50 -2.57
N ILE A 308 5.79 7.11 -2.92
CA ILE A 308 6.45 6.98 -4.23
C ILE A 308 5.46 7.10 -5.41
N GLU A 309 4.72 8.20 -5.46
CA GLU A 309 3.74 8.55 -6.52
C GLU A 309 2.58 7.56 -6.71
N ILE A 310 2.41 6.56 -5.83
CA ILE A 310 1.30 5.59 -5.97
C ILE A 310 -0.08 6.26 -5.95
N GLY A 311 -0.19 7.49 -5.43
CA GLY A 311 -1.42 8.29 -5.52
C GLY A 311 -1.82 8.70 -6.92
N ARG A 312 -1.01 8.43 -7.96
CA ARG A 312 -1.29 8.63 -9.38
C ARG A 312 -1.81 7.35 -10.01
N GLN A 313 -2.85 6.80 -9.40
CA GLN A 313 -3.40 5.48 -9.75
C GLN A 313 -3.90 5.40 -11.18
N ALA A 314 -4.51 6.48 -11.70
CA ALA A 314 -5.04 6.48 -13.04
C ALA A 314 -3.94 6.24 -14.10
N ASP A 315 -2.81 6.91 -13.97
CA ASP A 315 -1.68 6.72 -14.87
C ASP A 315 -0.95 5.40 -14.63
N HIS A 316 -0.86 4.97 -13.37
CA HIS A 316 -0.28 3.68 -13.00
C HIS A 316 -1.07 2.50 -13.64
N HIS A 317 -2.39 2.52 -13.61
CA HIS A 317 -3.21 1.47 -14.22
C HIS A 317 -3.25 1.51 -15.75
N ASP A 318 -3.13 2.68 -16.35
CA ASP A 318 -3.03 2.82 -17.82
C ASP A 318 -1.67 2.37 -18.36
N ARG A 319 -0.61 2.67 -17.62
CA ARG A 319 0.78 2.41 -18.00
C ARG A 319 1.52 1.52 -16.98
N GLY A 320 0.94 0.39 -16.60
CA GLY A 320 1.38 -0.46 -15.49
C GLY A 320 2.84 -0.92 -15.48
N GLU A 321 3.59 -0.81 -16.60
CA GLU A 321 5.03 -1.07 -16.65
C GLU A 321 5.88 0.22 -16.48
N THR A 322 5.25 1.40 -16.34
CA THR A 322 5.92 2.69 -16.16
C THR A 322 6.40 2.84 -14.71
N HIS A 323 7.61 3.32 -14.54
CA HIS A 323 8.18 3.51 -13.20
C HIS A 323 7.52 4.69 -12.47
N PHE A 324 7.42 4.60 -11.14
CA PHE A 324 6.77 5.61 -10.31
C PHE A 324 7.27 7.05 -10.55
N TRP A 325 8.54 7.24 -10.86
CA TRP A 325 9.13 8.57 -11.15
C TRP A 325 8.78 9.12 -12.53
N GLU A 326 8.10 8.34 -13.35
CA GLU A 326 7.62 8.71 -14.68
C GLU A 326 6.09 8.87 -14.73
N LEU A 327 5.40 8.62 -13.61
CA LEU A 327 3.95 8.78 -13.53
C LEU A 327 3.56 10.26 -13.58
N GLU A 328 2.48 10.52 -14.35
CA GLU A 328 1.94 11.86 -14.58
C GLU A 328 0.56 12.03 -13.94
N ASN A 329 0.18 13.27 -13.72
CA ASN A 329 -1.21 13.61 -13.39
C ASN A 329 -2.03 13.68 -14.67
N VAL A 330 -2.98 12.77 -14.83
CA VAL A 330 -3.73 12.59 -16.09
C VAL A 330 -5.15 13.15 -16.05
N GLY A 331 -5.51 13.88 -14.98
CA GLY A 331 -6.83 14.51 -14.91
C GLY A 331 -7.98 13.54 -14.68
N CYS A 332 -7.87 12.71 -13.67
CA CYS A 332 -8.85 11.72 -13.24
C CYS A 332 -9.64 12.18 -12.00
N PRO A 333 -10.66 11.42 -11.56
CA PRO A 333 -11.32 11.67 -10.28
C PRO A 333 -10.34 11.69 -9.12
N ASN A 334 -10.54 12.61 -8.17
CA ASN A 334 -9.67 12.79 -7.01
C ASN A 334 -10.48 12.73 -5.71
N THR A 335 -9.90 12.15 -4.66
CA THR A 335 -10.54 12.08 -3.35
C THR A 335 -10.56 13.41 -2.60
N GLY A 336 -9.80 14.40 -3.02
CA GLY A 336 -9.72 15.73 -2.40
C GLY A 336 -8.71 15.84 -1.25
N TRP A 337 -8.09 14.75 -0.82
CA TRP A 337 -7.06 14.71 0.23
C TRP A 337 -6.05 13.60 -0.07
N GLY A 338 -4.88 13.67 0.57
CA GLY A 338 -3.88 12.61 0.50
C GLY A 338 -4.26 11.36 1.29
N TYR A 339 -3.47 10.31 1.12
CA TYR A 339 -3.78 8.98 1.66
C TYR A 339 -3.91 8.95 3.18
N PHE A 340 -3.09 9.69 3.93
CA PHE A 340 -3.21 9.70 5.39
C PHE A 340 -4.58 10.23 5.83
N VAL A 341 -5.04 11.33 5.24
CA VAL A 341 -6.34 11.91 5.59
C VAL A 341 -7.48 10.99 5.21
N VAL A 342 -7.53 10.49 3.98
CA VAL A 342 -8.62 9.62 3.53
C VAL A 342 -8.61 8.27 4.23
N PHE A 343 -7.45 7.75 4.61
CA PHE A 343 -7.33 6.55 5.43
C PHE A 343 -8.01 6.74 6.80
N PHE A 344 -7.69 7.81 7.51
CA PHE A 344 -8.33 8.08 8.80
C PHE A 344 -9.84 8.35 8.68
N ILE A 345 -10.29 8.96 7.59
CA ILE A 345 -11.72 9.10 7.29
C ILE A 345 -12.36 7.71 7.08
N ALA A 346 -11.70 6.82 6.34
CA ALA A 346 -12.20 5.48 6.03
C ALA A 346 -12.30 4.57 7.27
N LEU A 347 -11.45 4.79 8.30
CA LEU A 347 -11.54 4.07 9.57
C LEU A 347 -12.86 4.34 10.33
N VAL A 348 -13.60 5.38 9.96
CA VAL A 348 -14.90 5.72 10.54
C VAL A 348 -15.99 5.61 9.47
N PRO A 349 -16.58 4.41 9.24
CA PRO A 349 -17.45 4.14 8.10
C PRO A 349 -18.59 5.14 7.89
N PRO A 350 -19.30 5.67 8.92
CA PRO A 350 -20.34 6.68 8.69
C PRO A 350 -19.77 7.97 8.07
N ILE A 351 -18.57 8.38 8.49
CA ILE A 351 -17.90 9.58 7.94
C ILE A 351 -17.44 9.30 6.52
N TRP A 352 -16.85 8.11 6.26
CA TRP A 352 -16.43 7.69 4.94
C TRP A 352 -17.58 7.67 3.94
N HIS A 353 -18.71 7.04 4.29
CA HIS A 353 -19.86 6.97 3.41
C HIS A 353 -20.47 8.36 3.14
N TRP A 354 -20.54 9.23 4.17
CA TRP A 354 -20.95 10.62 4.00
C TRP A 354 -20.00 11.39 3.08
N TYR A 355 -18.70 11.16 3.20
CA TYR A 355 -17.68 11.81 2.41
C TYR A 355 -17.71 11.32 0.94
N MET A 356 -17.67 10.00 0.72
CA MET A 356 -17.55 9.42 -0.61
C MET A 356 -18.83 9.46 -1.43
N ARG A 357 -20.03 9.38 -0.81
CA ARG A 357 -21.28 9.44 -1.59
C ARG A 357 -21.40 10.71 -2.46
N LYS A 358 -20.87 11.85 -1.99
CA LYS A 358 -20.86 13.10 -2.76
C LYS A 358 -19.88 13.06 -3.93
N ARG A 359 -18.75 12.38 -3.75
CA ARG A 359 -17.74 12.18 -4.79
C ARG A 359 -18.21 11.18 -5.83
N LEU A 360 -18.86 10.12 -5.39
CA LEU A 360 -19.50 9.16 -6.28
C LEU A 360 -20.64 9.79 -7.09
N ALA A 361 -21.43 10.69 -6.50
CA ALA A 361 -22.45 11.45 -7.25
C ALA A 361 -21.82 12.37 -8.33
N ALA A 362 -20.64 12.95 -8.07
CA ALA A 362 -19.88 13.69 -9.06
C ALA A 362 -19.33 12.75 -10.16
N TRP A 363 -18.80 11.59 -9.77
CA TRP A 363 -18.33 10.57 -10.71
C TRP A 363 -19.47 10.08 -11.62
N ASP A 364 -20.62 9.74 -11.05
CA ASP A 364 -21.83 9.31 -11.80
C ASP A 364 -22.28 10.36 -12.81
N THR A 365 -22.07 11.64 -12.49
CA THR A 365 -22.52 12.76 -13.34
C THR A 365 -21.54 13.08 -14.46
N HIS A 366 -20.22 13.08 -14.17
CA HIS A 366 -19.21 13.69 -15.04
C HIS A 366 -18.27 12.67 -15.70
N PHE A 367 -18.13 11.47 -15.14
CA PHE A 367 -17.15 10.47 -15.59
C PHE A 367 -17.79 9.19 -16.10
N ALA A 368 -18.90 8.74 -15.50
CA ALA A 368 -19.54 7.48 -15.86
C ALA A 368 -20.14 7.52 -17.27
N THR A 369 -19.98 6.42 -18.01
CA THR A 369 -20.76 6.17 -19.24
C THR A 369 -22.23 5.95 -18.90
N ASP A 370 -23.11 5.98 -19.90
CA ASP A 370 -24.54 5.75 -19.68
C ASP A 370 -24.81 4.34 -19.08
N GLU A 371 -24.04 3.33 -19.50
CA GLU A 371 -24.15 1.98 -18.98
C GLU A 371 -23.66 1.88 -17.53
N GLU A 372 -22.50 2.47 -17.20
CA GLU A 372 -21.96 2.54 -15.84
C GLU A 372 -22.91 3.31 -14.92
N LYS A 373 -23.51 4.40 -15.41
CA LYS A 373 -24.49 5.21 -14.69
C LYS A 373 -25.77 4.44 -14.39
N ALA A 374 -26.23 3.60 -15.31
CA ALA A 374 -27.38 2.73 -15.07
C ALA A 374 -27.11 1.72 -13.94
N ILE A 375 -25.90 1.14 -13.90
CA ILE A 375 -25.46 0.25 -12.81
C ILE A 375 -25.34 1.05 -11.51
N ALA A 376 -24.70 2.21 -11.54
CA ALA A 376 -24.52 3.09 -10.41
C ALA A 376 -25.85 3.48 -9.74
N ASN A 377 -26.84 3.86 -10.53
CA ASN A 377 -28.17 4.24 -10.05
C ASN A 377 -28.86 3.09 -9.31
N ARG A 378 -28.74 1.86 -9.81
CA ARG A 378 -29.27 0.67 -9.13
C ARG A 378 -28.59 0.47 -7.78
N ILE A 379 -27.25 0.49 -7.75
CA ILE A 379 -26.49 0.28 -6.51
C ILE A 379 -26.74 1.43 -5.53
N ASN A 380 -26.78 2.68 -5.98
CA ASN A 380 -27.05 3.85 -5.13
C ASN A 380 -28.41 3.72 -4.42
N LYS A 381 -29.42 3.18 -5.09
CA LYS A 381 -30.72 2.90 -4.46
C LYS A 381 -30.63 1.84 -3.38
N GLU A 382 -29.87 0.78 -3.62
CA GLU A 382 -29.69 -0.32 -2.67
C GLU A 382 -28.93 0.12 -1.41
N VAL A 383 -27.91 0.99 -1.55
CA VAL A 383 -27.05 1.44 -0.44
C VAL A 383 -27.47 2.79 0.16
N GLY A 384 -28.56 3.41 -0.33
CA GLY A 384 -29.08 4.66 0.21
C GLY A 384 -28.28 5.91 -0.20
N TYR A 385 -27.65 5.89 -1.35
CA TYR A 385 -26.92 7.05 -1.92
C TYR A 385 -27.74 7.82 -2.95
N GLU A 386 -28.95 7.37 -3.26
CA GLU A 386 -29.86 8.01 -4.21
C GLU A 386 -30.15 9.48 -3.81
N GLY A 387 -30.18 10.38 -4.78
CA GLY A 387 -30.49 11.79 -4.54
C GLY A 387 -29.41 12.60 -3.82
N THR A 388 -28.22 12.02 -3.63
CA THR A 388 -27.10 12.76 -3.02
C THR A 388 -26.64 13.89 -3.98
N PRO A 389 -26.62 15.18 -3.53
CA PRO A 389 -26.04 16.24 -4.34
C PRO A 389 -24.54 16.03 -4.43
N PHE A 390 -23.96 16.24 -5.63
CA PHE A 390 -22.50 16.17 -5.76
C PHE A 390 -21.82 17.40 -5.12
N ALA A 391 -20.62 17.22 -4.62
CA ALA A 391 -19.79 18.31 -4.16
C ALA A 391 -19.13 18.97 -5.38
N GLY A 392 -19.43 20.26 -5.61
CA GLY A 392 -18.87 21.01 -6.76
C GLY A 392 -17.34 21.19 -6.68
N ASP A 393 -16.76 21.04 -5.50
CA ASP A 393 -15.33 21.08 -5.22
C ASP A 393 -14.55 19.86 -5.71
N VAL A 394 -15.18 18.71 -5.91
CA VAL A 394 -14.54 17.49 -6.46
C VAL A 394 -13.90 17.72 -7.83
N LEU A 395 -14.42 18.69 -8.58
CA LEU A 395 -13.92 19.07 -9.90
C LEU A 395 -12.96 20.27 -9.84
N GLN A 396 -13.01 21.07 -8.76
CA GLN A 396 -12.22 22.30 -8.61
C GLN A 396 -10.84 22.07 -7.97
N ASP A 397 -10.71 21.05 -7.12
CA ASP A 397 -9.45 20.73 -6.44
C ASP A 397 -8.45 19.99 -7.34
N ALA A 398 -8.87 19.47 -8.49
CA ALA A 398 -8.00 19.02 -9.57
C ALA A 398 -7.43 20.23 -10.34
N GLY A 399 -6.79 21.17 -9.65
CA GLY A 399 -6.28 22.46 -10.10
C GLY A 399 -6.23 22.62 -11.61
N ASN A 400 -7.11 23.43 -12.21
CA ASN A 400 -7.17 23.81 -13.65
C ASN A 400 -6.76 22.75 -14.68
N VAL A 401 -6.97 21.49 -14.37
CA VAL A 401 -6.81 20.41 -15.34
C VAL A 401 -7.97 20.57 -16.32
N ASP A 402 -7.64 20.94 -17.53
CA ASP A 402 -8.57 20.94 -18.64
C ASP A 402 -9.22 19.55 -18.69
N LEU A 403 -10.48 19.47 -18.25
CA LEU A 403 -11.33 18.27 -18.33
C LEU A 403 -11.63 17.91 -19.80
N GLY A 404 -10.75 18.32 -20.71
CA GLY A 404 -10.74 17.90 -22.08
C GLY A 404 -10.71 16.38 -22.11
N MET A 405 -11.91 15.79 -22.30
CA MET A 405 -12.04 14.40 -22.71
C MET A 405 -10.99 14.15 -23.81
N ARG A 406 -9.87 13.55 -23.45
CA ARG A 406 -9.00 12.94 -24.44
C ARG A 406 -9.79 11.77 -24.99
N THR A 407 -10.59 12.06 -26.01
CA THR A 407 -11.20 11.04 -26.85
C THR A 407 -10.08 10.07 -27.21
N ALA A 408 -10.28 8.80 -26.84
CA ALA A 408 -9.39 7.71 -27.13
C ALA A 408 -8.78 7.89 -28.53
N LYS A 409 -7.48 8.14 -28.58
CA LYS A 409 -6.76 8.01 -29.84
C LYS A 409 -6.76 6.51 -30.17
N LYS A 410 -7.46 6.20 -31.27
CA LYS A 410 -7.49 4.88 -31.90
C LYS A 410 -6.10 4.42 -32.28
#